data_19218490362a701fbef025135cdcbbce
#
_entry.id   19218490362a701fbef025135cdcbbce
#
_cell.length_a   1.000
_cell.length_b   1.000
_cell.length_c   1.000
_cell.angle_alpha   90.00
_cell.angle_beta   90.00
_cell.angle_gamma   90.00
#
_symmetry.space_group_name_H-M   'P 1'
#
loop_
_entity.id
_entity.type
_entity.pdbx_description
1 polymer ?
#
loop_
_entity_poly.entity_id
_entity_poly.type
_entity_poly.pdbx_seq_one_letter_code
_entity_poly.pdbx_strand_id
1 'polypeptide(L)'
;MEQHPSYPGGSKTKVDQAGNKIRQNNFTDDDLQTIDKWREAHRIVLNTFQSILRMRTRNIPSITVAQRHKRRSTIFDKLMRHPNMRLSSMDDVAGCRLIFDTIDELHAFRARLHTAKFKHRLRNPIDKYDYIQHPKPTGYRGIHDVYIYNVKSRTNQNCNGLNVEIQYRTRIQHAWSTTVEIIGLITENQPKFQRGNDDRYERSMVYASEILARAHENMKGPLPDIENNELVKSFITLSNEIHLLQRLKGLNTTNTEISKKKNAILIFKTDGTLEIKTFKDAPDALTSLFILEKEIPHDDIVLVRADTSQEVREAYKNYFSDARDFIRLIEEGCEKLYANTLLLDTLDKYNTDKDTTVNAKKLYFPTVFNLRSVSCK
;
A
#
# COMPACT_ATOMS: atom_id res chain seq x y z
N MET A 1 10.92 10.28 -46.88
CA MET A 1 10.16 9.24 -46.16
C MET A 1 10.11 9.66 -44.70
N GLU A 2 8.98 10.15 -44.19
CA GLU A 2 8.81 10.43 -42.77
C GLU A 2 8.80 9.06 -42.06
N GLN A 3 9.84 8.78 -41.28
CA GLN A 3 9.87 7.60 -40.43
C GLN A 3 8.79 7.79 -39.37
N HIS A 4 7.73 7.00 -39.45
CA HIS A 4 6.77 6.89 -38.36
C HIS A 4 7.54 6.51 -37.10
N PRO A 5 7.34 7.23 -35.98
CA PRO A 5 8.05 6.94 -34.72
C PRO A 5 7.76 5.49 -34.32
N SER A 6 8.82 4.69 -34.21
CA SER A 6 8.69 3.29 -33.83
C SER A 6 8.18 3.15 -32.41
N TYR A 7 7.34 2.14 -32.14
CA TYR A 7 6.87 1.81 -30.79
C TYR A 7 8.05 1.56 -29.84
N PRO A 8 8.02 2.05 -28.59
CA PRO A 8 9.12 1.87 -27.63
C PRO A 8 9.45 0.39 -27.43
N GLY A 9 10.74 0.05 -27.49
CA GLY A 9 11.20 -1.34 -27.49
C GLY A 9 11.06 -2.05 -28.85
N GLY A 10 10.69 -1.29 -29.94
CA GLY A 10 10.60 -1.78 -31.31
C GLY A 10 9.15 -2.02 -31.75
N SER A 11 8.44 -2.94 -31.15
CA SER A 11 7.01 -3.20 -31.40
C SER A 11 6.33 -3.81 -30.19
N LYS A 12 4.97 -3.75 -30.13
CA LYS A 12 4.19 -4.44 -29.09
C LYS A 12 4.49 -5.94 -29.05
N THR A 13 4.60 -6.56 -30.21
CA THR A 13 4.90 -7.99 -30.34
C THR A 13 6.29 -8.31 -29.75
N LYS A 14 7.31 -7.49 -30.06
CA LYS A 14 8.67 -7.70 -29.51
C LYS A 14 8.68 -7.56 -27.98
N VAL A 15 7.98 -6.56 -27.43
CA VAL A 15 7.82 -6.36 -25.98
C VAL A 15 7.11 -7.54 -25.33
N ASP A 16 6.03 -8.06 -25.94
CA ASP A 16 5.28 -9.20 -25.42
C ASP A 16 6.11 -10.50 -25.47
N GLN A 17 6.89 -10.70 -26.54
CA GLN A 17 7.82 -11.83 -26.66
C GLN A 17 8.89 -11.77 -25.56
N ALA A 18 9.49 -10.60 -25.32
CA ALA A 18 10.44 -10.42 -24.23
C ALA A 18 9.80 -10.73 -22.85
N GLY A 19 8.57 -10.28 -22.62
CA GLY A 19 7.81 -10.63 -21.41
C GLY A 19 7.54 -12.13 -21.25
N ASN A 20 7.26 -12.84 -22.35
CA ASN A 20 7.08 -14.29 -22.32
C ASN A 20 8.38 -15.03 -22.00
N LYS A 21 9.51 -14.58 -22.56
CA LYS A 21 10.82 -15.16 -22.25
C LYS A 21 11.23 -14.94 -20.78
N ILE A 22 10.86 -13.80 -20.18
CA ILE A 22 11.02 -13.58 -18.73
C ILE A 22 10.29 -14.66 -17.94
N ARG A 23 9.01 -14.97 -18.28
CA ARG A 23 8.25 -16.04 -17.59
C ARG A 23 8.89 -17.41 -17.73
N GLN A 24 9.51 -17.69 -18.87
CA GLN A 24 10.16 -18.97 -19.15
C GLN A 24 11.59 -19.06 -18.56
N ASN A 25 12.06 -18.00 -17.93
CA ASN A 25 13.44 -17.82 -17.49
C ASN A 25 14.48 -18.10 -18.61
N ASN A 26 14.12 -17.72 -19.85
CA ASN A 26 14.89 -17.92 -21.08
C ASN A 26 15.01 -16.62 -21.86
N PHE A 27 15.48 -15.55 -21.20
CA PHE A 27 15.62 -14.23 -21.76
C PHE A 27 17.10 -13.89 -22.02
N THR A 28 17.31 -13.03 -23.00
CA THR A 28 18.64 -12.52 -23.40
C THR A 28 18.80 -11.06 -23.00
N ASP A 29 20.01 -10.52 -23.14
CA ASP A 29 20.28 -9.09 -22.94
C ASP A 29 19.47 -8.21 -23.91
N ASP A 30 19.22 -8.64 -25.14
CA ASP A 30 18.35 -7.91 -26.10
C ASP A 30 16.90 -7.84 -25.60
N ASP A 31 16.39 -8.90 -25.00
CA ASP A 31 15.07 -8.90 -24.37
C ASP A 31 15.00 -7.91 -23.21
N LEU A 32 16.03 -7.88 -22.35
CA LEU A 32 16.13 -6.91 -21.25
C LEU A 32 16.22 -5.48 -21.77
N GLN A 33 17.02 -5.20 -22.80
CA GLN A 33 17.11 -3.89 -23.44
C GLN A 33 15.77 -3.46 -24.05
N THR A 34 15.04 -4.39 -24.66
CA THR A 34 13.70 -4.15 -25.20
C THR A 34 12.74 -3.70 -24.11
N ILE A 35 12.73 -4.41 -22.97
CA ILE A 35 11.90 -4.08 -21.80
C ILE A 35 12.31 -2.72 -21.20
N ASP A 36 13.62 -2.46 -21.08
CA ASP A 36 14.10 -1.21 -20.49
C ASP A 36 13.76 0.00 -21.38
N LYS A 37 13.89 -0.09 -22.69
CA LYS A 37 13.47 0.97 -23.64
C LYS A 37 11.95 1.22 -23.55
N TRP A 38 11.16 0.16 -23.48
CA TRP A 38 9.72 0.27 -23.31
C TRP A 38 9.35 0.87 -21.96
N ARG A 39 10.02 0.46 -20.88
CA ARG A 39 9.84 1.00 -19.54
C ARG A 39 10.27 2.47 -19.45
N GLU A 40 11.39 2.85 -20.10
CA GLU A 40 11.87 4.23 -20.13
C GLU A 40 10.85 5.18 -20.80
N ALA A 41 10.21 4.76 -21.88
CA ALA A 41 9.17 5.54 -22.53
C ALA A 41 7.99 5.86 -21.60
N HIS A 42 7.68 4.98 -20.64
CA HIS A 42 6.66 5.25 -19.62
C HIS A 42 7.04 6.40 -18.67
N ARG A 43 8.33 6.76 -18.52
CA ARG A 43 8.74 7.96 -17.75
C ARG A 43 8.25 9.24 -18.42
N ILE A 44 8.25 9.30 -19.76
CA ILE A 44 7.73 10.45 -20.52
C ILE A 44 6.23 10.60 -20.25
N VAL A 45 5.50 9.48 -20.33
CA VAL A 45 4.06 9.42 -20.05
C VAL A 45 3.79 9.86 -18.61
N LEU A 46 4.54 9.32 -17.66
CA LEU A 46 4.44 9.64 -16.23
C LEU A 46 4.66 11.14 -15.96
N ASN A 47 5.73 11.71 -16.52
CA ASN A 47 6.06 13.14 -16.35
C ASN A 47 4.95 14.04 -16.90
N THR A 48 4.35 13.68 -18.05
CA THR A 48 3.22 14.42 -18.62
C THR A 48 2.02 14.42 -17.69
N PHE A 49 1.62 13.25 -17.19
CA PHE A 49 0.47 13.14 -16.27
C PHE A 49 0.75 13.80 -14.93
N GLN A 50 1.96 13.68 -14.40
CA GLN A 50 2.35 14.37 -13.18
C GLN A 50 2.23 15.89 -13.32
N SER A 51 2.68 16.46 -14.44
CA SER A 51 2.54 17.89 -14.72
C SER A 51 1.07 18.32 -14.79
N ILE A 52 0.23 17.53 -15.49
CA ILE A 52 -1.21 17.77 -15.57
C ILE A 52 -1.84 17.75 -14.16
N LEU A 53 -1.55 16.74 -13.37
CA LEU A 53 -2.14 16.58 -12.03
C LEU A 53 -1.67 17.67 -11.07
N ARG A 54 -0.37 17.99 -11.05
CA ARG A 54 0.18 19.08 -10.22
C ARG A 54 -0.42 20.45 -10.59
N MET A 55 -0.60 20.72 -11.88
CA MET A 55 -1.26 21.95 -12.31
C MET A 55 -2.70 22.03 -11.80
N ARG A 56 -3.43 20.91 -11.82
CA ARG A 56 -4.84 20.85 -11.38
C ARG A 56 -5.02 20.87 -9.88
N THR A 57 -4.01 20.45 -9.12
CA THR A 57 -4.02 20.44 -7.65
C THR A 57 -3.34 21.66 -7.04
N ARG A 58 -2.74 22.56 -7.85
CA ARG A 58 -1.93 23.69 -7.38
C ARG A 58 -2.59 24.53 -6.30
N ASN A 59 -3.91 24.73 -6.40
CA ASN A 59 -4.68 25.55 -5.47
C ASN A 59 -5.48 24.70 -4.46
N ILE A 60 -5.15 23.43 -4.31
CA ILE A 60 -5.83 22.49 -3.40
C ILE A 60 -4.74 21.78 -2.56
N PRO A 61 -4.26 22.44 -1.49
CA PRO A 61 -3.11 21.93 -0.71
C PRO A 61 -3.40 20.63 0.04
N SER A 62 -4.68 20.28 0.24
CA SER A 62 -5.11 19.01 0.84
C SER A 62 -4.76 17.79 -0.03
N ILE A 63 -4.58 17.96 -1.35
CA ILE A 63 -4.33 16.86 -2.26
C ILE A 63 -2.83 16.64 -2.43
N THR A 64 -2.35 15.47 -2.03
CA THR A 64 -0.97 15.05 -2.30
C THR A 64 -0.87 14.33 -3.63
N VAL A 65 0.07 14.75 -4.49
CA VAL A 65 0.38 14.11 -5.77
C VAL A 65 1.70 13.37 -5.68
N ALA A 66 1.66 12.05 -5.75
CA ALA A 66 2.84 11.19 -5.82
C ALA A 66 2.94 10.51 -7.20
N GLN A 67 4.15 10.09 -7.57
CA GLN A 67 4.39 9.34 -8.80
C GLN A 67 5.08 8.01 -8.47
N ARG A 68 4.83 7.01 -9.29
CA ARG A 68 5.48 5.70 -9.22
C ARG A 68 5.84 5.22 -10.61
N HIS A 69 7.11 5.05 -10.87
CA HIS A 69 7.62 4.31 -12.02
C HIS A 69 7.94 2.88 -11.57
N LYS A 70 7.21 1.90 -12.13
CA LYS A 70 7.30 0.51 -11.66
C LYS A 70 8.71 -0.06 -11.90
N ARG A 71 9.29 -0.68 -10.89
CA ARG A 71 10.62 -1.31 -10.96
C ARG A 71 10.60 -2.52 -11.89
N ARG A 72 11.75 -2.83 -12.52
CA ARG A 72 11.88 -3.98 -13.42
C ARG A 72 11.57 -5.30 -12.70
N SER A 73 12.09 -5.50 -11.50
CA SER A 73 11.80 -6.66 -10.65
C SER A 73 10.29 -6.82 -10.42
N THR A 74 9.60 -5.76 -10.01
CA THR A 74 8.13 -5.80 -9.77
C THR A 74 7.33 -6.06 -11.06
N ILE A 75 7.84 -5.65 -12.23
CA ILE A 75 7.24 -6.01 -13.53
C ILE A 75 7.37 -7.52 -13.76
N PHE A 76 8.56 -8.07 -13.50
CA PHE A 76 8.82 -9.50 -13.66
C PHE A 76 7.96 -10.33 -12.70
N ASP A 77 7.90 -9.98 -11.43
CA ASP A 77 7.06 -10.64 -10.42
C ASP A 77 5.58 -10.62 -10.81
N LYS A 78 5.10 -9.49 -11.37
CA LYS A 78 3.72 -9.38 -11.85
C LYS A 78 3.46 -10.29 -13.06
N LEU A 79 4.41 -10.39 -13.98
CA LEU A 79 4.32 -11.31 -15.12
C LEU A 79 4.29 -12.79 -14.68
N MET A 80 5.08 -13.15 -13.67
CA MET A 80 5.11 -14.52 -13.13
C MET A 80 3.79 -14.87 -12.45
N ARG A 81 3.22 -13.95 -11.67
CA ARG A 81 1.92 -14.16 -11.00
C ARG A 81 0.71 -14.17 -11.96
N HIS A 82 0.83 -13.59 -13.15
CA HIS A 82 -0.24 -13.49 -14.13
C HIS A 82 0.19 -14.10 -15.47
N PRO A 83 0.13 -15.43 -15.66
CA PRO A 83 0.65 -16.11 -16.84
C PRO A 83 0.05 -15.64 -18.17
N ASN A 84 -1.20 -15.20 -18.18
CA ASN A 84 -1.92 -14.75 -19.36
C ASN A 84 -1.75 -13.25 -19.68
N MET A 85 -1.05 -12.50 -18.83
CA MET A 85 -0.86 -11.06 -19.02
C MET A 85 0.19 -10.78 -20.09
N ARG A 86 -0.14 -9.96 -21.08
CA ARG A 86 0.85 -9.43 -22.03
C ARG A 86 1.60 -8.26 -21.40
N LEU A 87 2.93 -8.22 -21.56
CA LEU A 87 3.74 -7.14 -20.99
C LEU A 87 3.30 -5.77 -21.52
N SER A 88 3.07 -5.65 -22.84
CA SER A 88 2.62 -4.40 -23.48
C SER A 88 1.24 -3.91 -22.99
N SER A 89 0.46 -4.76 -22.34
CA SER A 89 -0.86 -4.43 -21.80
C SER A 89 -0.84 -4.06 -20.31
N MET A 90 0.31 -4.06 -19.67
CA MET A 90 0.43 -3.70 -18.26
C MET A 90 0.07 -2.23 -18.03
N ASP A 91 -0.86 -1.95 -17.11
CA ASP A 91 -1.45 -0.63 -16.91
C ASP A 91 -0.64 0.28 -16.00
N ASP A 92 0.09 -0.30 -15.05
CA ASP A 92 0.68 0.35 -13.89
C ASP A 92 2.21 0.50 -13.96
N VAL A 93 2.79 0.52 -15.18
CA VAL A 93 4.22 0.81 -15.38
C VAL A 93 4.52 2.27 -15.12
N ALA A 94 3.67 3.17 -15.63
CA ALA A 94 3.59 4.56 -15.23
C ALA A 94 2.38 4.71 -14.30
N GLY A 95 2.58 5.21 -13.09
CA GLY A 95 1.52 5.39 -12.12
C GLY A 95 1.60 6.74 -11.40
N CYS A 96 0.49 7.44 -11.31
CA CYS A 96 0.32 8.59 -10.43
C CYS A 96 -0.60 8.20 -9.28
N ARG A 97 -0.38 8.76 -8.10
CA ARG A 97 -1.25 8.59 -6.94
C ARG A 97 -1.68 9.95 -6.43
N LEU A 98 -2.96 10.08 -6.19
CA LEU A 98 -3.58 11.24 -5.56
C LEU A 98 -4.13 10.81 -4.21
N ILE A 99 -3.79 11.56 -3.15
CA ILE A 99 -4.23 11.29 -1.78
C ILE A 99 -5.06 12.47 -1.32
N PHE A 100 -6.28 12.20 -0.86
CA PHE A 100 -7.33 13.13 -0.48
C PHE A 100 -7.64 13.01 1.01
N ASP A 101 -8.18 14.07 1.60
CA ASP A 101 -8.64 14.03 2.99
C ASP A 101 -9.97 13.26 3.11
N THR A 102 -10.89 13.42 2.14
CA THR A 102 -12.22 12.79 2.16
C THR A 102 -12.56 12.08 0.84
N ILE A 103 -13.54 11.18 0.91
CA ILE A 103 -14.09 10.49 -0.27
C ILE A 103 -14.81 11.49 -1.20
N ASP A 104 -15.54 12.46 -0.65
CA ASP A 104 -16.26 13.47 -1.45
C ASP A 104 -15.28 14.34 -2.25
N GLU A 105 -14.17 14.75 -1.63
CA GLU A 105 -13.11 15.51 -2.31
C GLU A 105 -12.49 14.69 -3.45
N LEU A 106 -12.25 13.40 -3.21
CA LEU A 106 -11.76 12.45 -4.20
C LEU A 106 -12.71 12.37 -5.41
N HIS A 107 -13.98 12.10 -5.18
CA HIS A 107 -14.97 12.01 -6.26
C HIS A 107 -15.14 13.32 -7.01
N ALA A 108 -15.20 14.45 -6.32
CA ALA A 108 -15.30 15.77 -6.94
C ALA A 108 -14.09 16.09 -7.83
N PHE A 109 -12.89 15.76 -7.38
CA PHE A 109 -11.68 15.92 -8.21
C PHE A 109 -11.67 15.01 -9.43
N ARG A 110 -11.98 13.71 -9.23
CA ARG A 110 -12.04 12.71 -10.32
C ARG A 110 -13.06 13.11 -11.38
N ALA A 111 -14.26 13.55 -11.01
CA ALA A 111 -15.28 14.02 -11.93
C ALA A 111 -14.78 15.21 -12.77
N ARG A 112 -14.12 16.20 -12.14
CA ARG A 112 -13.51 17.35 -12.85
C ARG A 112 -12.39 16.90 -13.80
N LEU A 113 -11.61 15.85 -13.44
CA LEU A 113 -10.57 15.34 -14.32
C LEU A 113 -11.17 14.65 -15.55
N HIS A 114 -12.26 13.92 -15.40
CA HIS A 114 -12.96 13.24 -16.50
C HIS A 114 -13.59 14.23 -17.52
N THR A 115 -14.02 15.39 -17.06
CA THR A 115 -14.55 16.45 -17.95
C THR A 115 -13.46 17.30 -18.61
N ALA A 116 -12.18 17.04 -18.27
CA ALA A 116 -11.08 17.84 -18.76
C ALA A 116 -10.83 17.61 -20.27
N LYS A 117 -10.64 18.73 -20.99
CA LYS A 117 -10.32 18.71 -22.42
C LYS A 117 -8.83 18.38 -22.62
N PHE A 118 -8.46 17.10 -22.62
CA PHE A 118 -7.15 16.64 -23.08
C PHE A 118 -7.33 15.43 -24.02
N LYS A 119 -6.27 15.07 -24.77
CA LYS A 119 -6.38 14.03 -25.81
C LYS A 119 -6.25 12.61 -25.29
N HIS A 120 -5.74 12.44 -24.06
CA HIS A 120 -5.67 11.15 -23.40
C HIS A 120 -7.09 10.63 -23.17
N ARG A 121 -7.31 9.34 -23.38
CA ARG A 121 -8.63 8.71 -23.22
C ARG A 121 -8.59 7.64 -22.15
N LEU A 122 -9.68 7.48 -21.43
CA LEU A 122 -9.85 6.34 -20.54
C LEU A 122 -9.80 5.03 -21.35
N ARG A 123 -9.11 4.04 -20.80
CA ARG A 123 -9.00 2.71 -21.40
C ARG A 123 -10.21 1.84 -21.10
N ASN A 124 -10.78 1.99 -19.92
CA ASN A 124 -11.87 1.18 -19.41
C ASN A 124 -13.08 2.07 -19.05
N PRO A 125 -14.28 1.50 -18.88
CA PRO A 125 -15.41 2.21 -18.28
C PRO A 125 -15.03 2.85 -16.95
N ILE A 126 -15.66 3.98 -16.63
CA ILE A 126 -15.29 4.85 -15.51
C ILE A 126 -15.20 4.10 -14.17
N ASP A 127 -16.17 3.23 -13.88
CA ASP A 127 -16.28 2.61 -12.55
C ASP A 127 -15.73 1.18 -12.50
N LYS A 128 -15.05 0.74 -13.56
CA LYS A 128 -14.51 -0.62 -13.64
C LYS A 128 -13.59 -0.99 -12.48
N TYR A 129 -12.84 -0.03 -11.97
CA TYR A 129 -11.87 -0.22 -10.89
C TYR A 129 -12.19 0.67 -9.70
N ASP A 130 -13.48 0.84 -9.38
CA ASP A 130 -13.94 1.49 -8.17
C ASP A 130 -13.97 0.48 -7.01
N TYR A 131 -12.84 0.36 -6.32
CA TYR A 131 -12.70 -0.50 -5.15
C TYR A 131 -13.10 0.21 -3.84
N ILE A 132 -13.65 1.43 -3.90
CA ILE A 132 -14.32 2.06 -2.76
C ILE A 132 -15.74 1.51 -2.69
N GLN A 133 -16.45 1.48 -3.81
CA GLN A 133 -17.81 0.91 -3.90
C GLN A 133 -17.80 -0.63 -3.88
N HIS A 134 -16.76 -1.24 -4.45
CA HIS A 134 -16.60 -2.70 -4.56
C HIS A 134 -15.23 -3.11 -4.00
N PRO A 135 -15.05 -3.12 -2.66
CA PRO A 135 -13.79 -3.48 -2.02
C PRO A 135 -13.28 -4.85 -2.46
N LYS A 136 -11.96 -4.98 -2.63
CA LYS A 136 -11.39 -6.30 -2.93
C LYS A 136 -11.49 -7.23 -1.71
N PRO A 137 -11.62 -8.55 -1.91
CA PRO A 137 -11.60 -9.52 -0.81
C PRO A 137 -10.34 -9.41 0.07
N THR A 138 -9.23 -8.92 -0.48
CA THR A 138 -7.99 -8.65 0.25
C THR A 138 -8.05 -7.43 1.17
N GLY A 139 -9.15 -6.71 1.21
CA GLY A 139 -9.29 -5.46 1.97
C GLY A 139 -8.88 -4.19 1.21
N TYR A 140 -8.34 -4.29 0.00
CA TYR A 140 -7.92 -3.12 -0.75
C TYR A 140 -9.09 -2.24 -1.16
N ARG A 141 -8.95 -0.92 -0.92
CA ARG A 141 -9.90 0.14 -1.28
C ARG A 141 -9.18 1.30 -1.97
N GLY A 142 -9.83 1.89 -2.95
CA GLY A 142 -9.31 2.99 -3.77
C GLY A 142 -9.90 2.94 -5.18
N ILE A 143 -9.72 3.98 -5.97
CA ILE A 143 -10.20 4.02 -7.36
C ILE A 143 -9.00 4.09 -8.30
N HIS A 144 -9.08 3.38 -9.43
CA HIS A 144 -8.06 3.42 -10.48
C HIS A 144 -8.66 3.83 -11.80
N ASP A 145 -8.08 4.84 -12.42
CA ASP A 145 -8.35 5.21 -13.81
C ASP A 145 -7.12 4.90 -14.65
N VAL A 146 -7.31 4.16 -15.72
CA VAL A 146 -6.24 3.88 -16.68
C VAL A 146 -6.46 4.73 -17.94
N TYR A 147 -5.47 5.57 -18.24
CA TYR A 147 -5.48 6.40 -19.44
C TYR A 147 -4.54 5.85 -20.50
N ILE A 148 -4.97 5.96 -21.77
CA ILE A 148 -4.11 5.75 -22.92
C ILE A 148 -3.50 7.09 -23.30
N TYR A 149 -2.17 7.14 -23.29
CA TYR A 149 -1.41 8.32 -23.66
C TYR A 149 -1.62 8.66 -25.14
N ASN A 150 -1.90 9.94 -25.41
CA ASN A 150 -2.07 10.44 -26.77
C ASN A 150 -1.66 11.92 -26.85
N VAL A 151 -0.69 12.23 -27.70
CA VAL A 151 -0.19 13.59 -27.92
C VAL A 151 0.07 13.83 -29.42
N LYS A 152 0.05 15.12 -29.81
CA LYS A 152 0.42 15.56 -31.16
C LYS A 152 1.90 15.94 -31.29
N SER A 153 2.62 16.08 -30.16
CA SER A 153 4.02 16.47 -30.15
C SER A 153 4.87 15.43 -30.89
N ARG A 154 5.63 15.86 -31.89
CA ARG A 154 6.54 14.98 -32.67
C ARG A 154 7.53 14.25 -31.77
N THR A 155 8.03 14.89 -30.71
CA THR A 155 9.02 14.33 -29.79
C THR A 155 8.50 13.14 -29.00
N ASN A 156 7.19 13.12 -28.64
CA ASN A 156 6.63 12.11 -27.73
C ASN A 156 5.57 11.22 -28.39
N GLN A 157 5.40 11.34 -29.72
CA GLN A 157 4.41 10.56 -30.48
C GLN A 157 4.66 9.05 -30.42
N ASN A 158 5.92 8.63 -30.29
CA ASN A 158 6.31 7.23 -30.12
C ASN A 158 5.76 6.60 -28.82
N CYS A 159 5.41 7.41 -27.84
CA CYS A 159 4.79 6.96 -26.59
C CYS A 159 3.26 6.82 -26.69
N ASN A 160 2.63 7.22 -27.81
CA ASN A 160 1.19 7.11 -27.98
C ASN A 160 0.75 5.63 -27.89
N GLY A 161 -0.33 5.40 -27.15
CA GLY A 161 -0.84 4.06 -26.89
C GLY A 161 -0.24 3.37 -25.66
N LEU A 162 0.73 4.00 -24.95
CA LEU A 162 1.17 3.52 -23.65
C LEU A 162 0.13 3.84 -22.57
N ASN A 163 0.07 3.02 -21.54
CA ASN A 163 -0.88 3.17 -20.45
C ASN A 163 -0.26 3.94 -19.28
N VAL A 164 -1.11 4.65 -18.55
CA VAL A 164 -0.79 5.25 -17.25
C VAL A 164 -1.95 5.06 -16.30
N GLU A 165 -1.65 4.60 -15.10
CA GLU A 165 -2.63 4.42 -14.04
C GLU A 165 -2.65 5.65 -13.13
N ILE A 166 -3.85 6.17 -12.82
CA ILE A 166 -4.05 7.14 -11.76
C ILE A 166 -4.80 6.46 -10.63
N GLN A 167 -4.18 6.40 -9.46
CA GLN A 167 -4.76 5.86 -8.25
C GLN A 167 -5.29 7.01 -7.38
N TYR A 168 -6.56 6.94 -6.98
CA TYR A 168 -7.20 7.86 -6.06
C TYR A 168 -7.43 7.15 -4.75
N ARG A 169 -6.95 7.70 -3.65
CA ARG A 169 -7.10 7.16 -2.30
C ARG A 169 -7.36 8.29 -1.31
N THR A 170 -8.09 8.01 -0.25
CA THR A 170 -8.06 8.84 0.94
C THR A 170 -6.77 8.60 1.73
N ARG A 171 -6.45 9.49 2.70
CA ARG A 171 -5.33 9.27 3.64
C ARG A 171 -5.49 7.95 4.41
N ILE A 172 -6.72 7.57 4.73
CA ILE A 172 -7.06 6.35 5.45
C ILE A 172 -6.75 5.12 4.60
N GLN A 173 -7.21 5.11 3.35
CA GLN A 173 -6.94 4.04 2.38
C GLN A 173 -5.45 3.97 2.05
N HIS A 174 -4.77 5.11 2.04
CA HIS A 174 -3.32 5.18 1.81
C HIS A 174 -2.55 4.57 2.98
N ALA A 175 -2.85 4.96 4.22
CA ALA A 175 -2.22 4.40 5.42
C ALA A 175 -2.39 2.87 5.49
N TRP A 176 -3.59 2.35 5.23
CA TRP A 176 -3.84 0.92 5.14
C TRP A 176 -2.97 0.25 4.06
N SER A 177 -2.97 0.79 2.84
CA SER A 177 -2.20 0.21 1.72
C SER A 177 -0.71 0.19 1.97
N THR A 178 -0.16 1.24 2.56
CA THR A 178 1.28 1.32 2.87
C THR A 178 1.63 0.34 3.98
N THR A 179 0.74 0.16 4.97
CA THR A 179 0.93 -0.83 6.02
C THR A 179 0.94 -2.26 5.46
N VAL A 180 0.08 -2.58 4.49
CA VAL A 180 0.15 -3.88 3.78
C VAL A 180 1.49 -4.08 3.08
N GLU A 181 2.04 -3.03 2.44
CA GLU A 181 3.37 -3.09 1.82
C GLU A 181 4.47 -3.34 2.88
N ILE A 182 4.37 -2.71 4.07
CA ILE A 182 5.30 -2.93 5.19
C ILE A 182 5.21 -4.36 5.70
N ILE A 183 4.00 -4.87 5.91
CA ILE A 183 3.76 -6.26 6.35
C ILE A 183 4.35 -7.24 5.33
N GLY A 184 4.15 -7.01 4.03
CA GLY A 184 4.76 -7.83 2.98
C GLY A 184 6.28 -7.89 3.12
N LEU A 185 6.96 -6.77 3.35
CA LEU A 185 8.40 -6.75 3.56
C LEU A 185 8.85 -7.54 4.80
N ILE A 186 8.06 -7.50 5.87
CA ILE A 186 8.35 -8.23 7.11
C ILE A 186 8.11 -9.74 6.94
N THR A 187 7.04 -10.14 6.25
CA THR A 187 6.63 -11.55 6.11
C THR A 187 7.36 -12.29 5.00
N GLU A 188 7.64 -11.67 3.86
CA GLU A 188 8.33 -12.29 2.72
C GLU A 188 9.75 -12.74 3.06
N ASN A 189 10.39 -12.11 4.05
CA ASN A 189 11.76 -12.43 4.46
C ASN A 189 11.84 -13.35 5.69
N GLN A 190 10.71 -13.82 6.23
CA GLN A 190 10.69 -14.72 7.39
C GLN A 190 10.38 -16.17 7.00
N PRO A 191 11.31 -17.13 7.22
CA PRO A 191 11.11 -18.56 6.90
C PRO A 191 9.91 -19.18 7.61
N LYS A 192 9.50 -18.62 8.77
CA LYS A 192 8.34 -19.08 9.55
C LYS A 192 7.01 -18.84 8.81
N PHE A 193 6.93 -17.81 7.96
CA PHE A 193 5.73 -17.46 7.20
C PHE A 193 5.74 -18.01 5.77
N GLN A 194 6.89 -18.46 5.26
CA GLN A 194 7.00 -19.13 3.97
C GLN A 194 6.57 -20.61 3.99
N ARG A 195 6.43 -21.21 5.18
CA ARG A 195 6.01 -22.60 5.37
C ARG A 195 4.53 -22.68 5.75
N GLY A 196 3.67 -22.68 4.76
CA GLY A 196 2.25 -22.99 4.95
C GLY A 196 1.35 -21.75 4.88
N ASN A 197 0.07 -22.01 4.68
CA ASN A 197 -1.02 -21.06 4.49
C ASN A 197 -1.33 -20.21 5.75
N ASP A 198 -0.37 -19.48 6.31
CA ASP A 198 -0.63 -18.54 7.40
C ASP A 198 -1.24 -17.24 6.84
N ASP A 199 -2.55 -17.20 6.79
CA ASP A 199 -3.35 -16.07 6.29
C ASP A 199 -3.66 -15.01 7.36
N ARG A 200 -3.14 -15.17 8.60
CA ARG A 200 -3.51 -14.32 9.74
C ARG A 200 -3.19 -12.85 9.50
N TYR A 201 -2.07 -12.53 8.83
CA TYR A 201 -1.75 -11.15 8.46
C TYR A 201 -2.75 -10.60 7.45
N GLU A 202 -3.05 -11.35 6.41
CA GLU A 202 -4.01 -10.95 5.38
C GLU A 202 -5.39 -10.73 6.00
N ARG A 203 -5.88 -11.66 6.81
CA ARG A 203 -7.16 -11.54 7.52
C ARG A 203 -7.20 -10.36 8.48
N SER A 204 -6.13 -10.12 9.24
CA SER A 204 -6.03 -8.93 10.12
C SER A 204 -6.18 -7.64 9.31
N MET A 205 -5.56 -7.56 8.12
CA MET A 205 -5.67 -6.38 7.28
C MET A 205 -7.04 -6.25 6.60
N VAL A 206 -7.74 -7.35 6.33
CA VAL A 206 -9.13 -7.32 5.87
C VAL A 206 -10.05 -6.74 6.96
N TYR A 207 -9.94 -7.22 8.21
CA TYR A 207 -10.68 -6.65 9.34
C TYR A 207 -10.33 -5.17 9.57
N ALA A 208 -9.04 -4.81 9.51
CA ALA A 208 -8.61 -3.43 9.62
C ALA A 208 -9.25 -2.53 8.55
N SER A 209 -9.32 -3.00 7.31
CA SER A 209 -9.96 -2.24 6.22
C SER A 209 -11.43 -1.96 6.48
N GLU A 210 -12.17 -2.95 7.01
CA GLU A 210 -13.57 -2.78 7.39
C GLU A 210 -13.74 -1.79 8.54
N ILE A 211 -12.93 -1.92 9.61
CA ILE A 211 -12.95 -0.98 10.74
C ILE A 211 -12.71 0.45 10.26
N LEU A 212 -11.66 0.66 9.45
CA LEU A 212 -11.31 1.98 8.93
C LEU A 212 -12.41 2.57 8.04
N ALA A 213 -13.05 1.73 7.21
CA ALA A 213 -14.15 2.16 6.36
C ALA A 213 -15.34 2.67 7.18
N ARG A 214 -15.76 1.90 8.19
CA ARG A 214 -16.90 2.26 9.05
C ARG A 214 -16.60 3.45 9.94
N ALA A 215 -15.48 3.41 10.65
CA ALA A 215 -15.18 4.38 11.70
C ALA A 215 -14.80 5.77 11.18
N HIS A 216 -14.19 5.86 10.00
CA HIS A 216 -13.62 7.11 9.50
C HIS A 216 -14.19 7.59 8.18
N GLU A 217 -14.78 6.71 7.37
CA GLU A 217 -15.29 7.07 6.06
C GLU A 217 -16.82 6.89 5.94
N ASN A 218 -17.47 6.41 7.01
CA ASN A 218 -18.91 6.12 7.05
C ASN A 218 -19.37 5.23 5.87
N MET A 219 -18.56 4.23 5.53
CA MET A 219 -18.79 3.31 4.43
C MET A 219 -18.66 1.85 4.90
N LYS A 220 -19.25 0.93 4.16
CA LYS A 220 -18.97 -0.49 4.29
C LYS A 220 -17.67 -0.83 3.54
N GLY A 221 -16.89 -1.72 4.10
CA GLY A 221 -15.65 -2.22 3.51
C GLY A 221 -15.82 -3.64 2.95
N PRO A 222 -14.77 -4.51 3.04
CA PRO A 222 -14.78 -5.86 2.48
C PRO A 222 -15.67 -6.86 3.22
N LEU A 223 -16.10 -6.55 4.45
CA LEU A 223 -16.89 -7.42 5.32
C LEU A 223 -18.19 -6.73 5.79
N PRO A 224 -19.09 -6.36 4.87
CA PRO A 224 -20.22 -5.46 5.16
C PRO A 224 -21.24 -6.04 6.16
N ASP A 225 -21.28 -7.35 6.33
CA ASP A 225 -22.31 -8.06 7.10
C ASP A 225 -21.86 -8.47 8.51
N ILE A 226 -20.56 -8.30 8.85
CA ILE A 226 -20.06 -8.62 10.19
C ILE A 226 -20.49 -7.54 11.20
N GLU A 227 -20.90 -7.96 12.38
CA GLU A 227 -21.26 -7.02 13.46
C GLU A 227 -20.02 -6.31 14.03
N ASN A 228 -20.20 -5.06 14.51
CA ASN A 228 -19.09 -4.23 14.96
C ASN A 228 -18.28 -4.89 16.10
N ASN A 229 -18.94 -5.49 17.07
CA ASN A 229 -18.28 -6.16 18.20
C ASN A 229 -17.46 -7.36 17.75
N GLU A 230 -18.01 -8.17 16.85
CA GLU A 230 -17.32 -9.33 16.29
C GLU A 230 -16.12 -8.90 15.44
N LEU A 231 -16.30 -7.87 14.63
CA LEU A 231 -15.23 -7.28 13.81
C LEU A 231 -14.05 -6.81 14.65
N VAL A 232 -14.32 -5.97 15.65
CA VAL A 232 -13.27 -5.43 16.54
C VAL A 232 -12.59 -6.55 17.33
N LYS A 233 -13.36 -7.48 17.90
CA LYS A 233 -12.84 -8.64 18.64
C LYS A 233 -11.93 -9.51 17.76
N SER A 234 -12.37 -9.83 16.54
CA SER A 234 -11.61 -10.64 15.58
C SER A 234 -10.30 -9.97 15.19
N PHE A 235 -10.33 -8.65 14.92
CA PHE A 235 -9.12 -7.88 14.64
C PHE A 235 -8.14 -7.90 15.81
N ILE A 236 -8.61 -7.60 17.05
CA ILE A 236 -7.75 -7.56 18.25
C ILE A 236 -7.14 -8.93 18.51
N THR A 237 -7.93 -10.01 18.43
CA THR A 237 -7.47 -11.37 18.66
C THR A 237 -6.32 -11.73 17.69
N LEU A 238 -6.55 -11.57 16.38
CA LEU A 238 -5.51 -11.86 15.38
C LEU A 238 -4.30 -10.94 15.52
N SER A 239 -4.51 -9.63 15.74
CA SER A 239 -3.43 -8.66 15.93
C SER A 239 -2.54 -9.03 17.12
N ASN A 240 -3.11 -9.54 18.22
CA ASN A 240 -2.35 -9.99 19.39
C ASN A 240 -1.59 -11.28 19.11
N GLU A 241 -2.21 -12.26 18.44
CA GLU A 241 -1.57 -13.54 18.08
C GLU A 241 -0.31 -13.34 17.23
N ILE A 242 -0.34 -12.40 16.27
CA ILE A 242 0.78 -12.12 15.37
C ILE A 242 1.62 -10.91 15.80
N HIS A 243 1.31 -10.31 16.95
CA HIS A 243 1.95 -9.10 17.48
C HIS A 243 1.97 -7.91 16.49
N LEU A 244 0.91 -7.78 15.65
CA LEU A 244 0.88 -6.84 14.53
C LEU A 244 1.15 -5.41 14.95
N LEU A 245 0.33 -4.86 15.86
CA LEU A 245 0.46 -3.45 16.29
C LEU A 245 1.76 -3.22 17.06
N GLN A 246 2.23 -4.20 17.83
CA GLN A 246 3.50 -4.12 18.57
C GLN A 246 4.68 -4.02 17.59
N ARG A 247 4.72 -4.84 16.55
CA ARG A 247 5.74 -4.80 15.50
C ARG A 247 5.73 -3.49 14.74
N LEU A 248 4.54 -3.00 14.36
CA LEU A 248 4.39 -1.70 13.70
C LEU A 248 4.81 -0.54 14.61
N LYS A 249 4.53 -0.59 15.93
CA LYS A 249 5.01 0.39 16.93
C LYS A 249 6.53 0.36 17.07
N GLY A 250 7.14 -0.81 17.06
CA GLY A 250 8.59 -0.99 17.07
C GLY A 250 9.30 -0.25 15.94
N LEU A 251 8.70 -0.21 14.73
CA LEU A 251 9.24 0.57 13.60
C LEU A 251 9.37 2.08 13.89
N ASN A 252 8.56 2.61 14.82
CA ASN A 252 8.49 4.05 15.10
C ASN A 252 9.49 4.53 16.18
N THR A 253 10.11 3.61 16.94
CA THR A 253 10.97 3.97 18.08
C THR A 253 12.44 4.21 17.70
N THR A 254 12.80 3.94 16.45
CA THR A 254 14.17 4.10 15.97
C THR A 254 14.44 5.50 15.43
N ASN A 255 15.12 6.33 16.24
CA ASN A 255 15.88 7.48 15.77
C ASN A 255 17.13 6.98 15.01
N THR A 256 16.95 6.50 13.79
CA THR A 256 18.08 6.02 13.00
C THR A 256 18.51 7.09 12.00
N GLU A 257 19.70 7.61 12.16
CA GLU A 257 20.47 8.09 11.03
C GLU A 257 20.67 6.92 10.06
N ILE A 258 19.71 6.74 9.15
CA ILE A 258 19.81 5.76 8.09
C ILE A 258 21.01 6.15 7.24
N SER A 259 22.10 5.42 7.44
CA SER A 259 23.38 5.68 6.78
C SER A 259 23.21 5.56 5.24
N LYS A 260 24.15 6.11 4.48
CA LYS A 260 24.22 6.04 3.00
C LYS A 260 24.38 4.61 2.44
N LYS A 261 24.07 3.57 3.22
CA LYS A 261 24.30 2.15 2.89
C LYS A 261 23.04 1.52 2.30
N LYS A 262 23.22 0.61 1.34
CA LYS A 262 22.14 0.03 0.51
C LYS A 262 21.42 -1.18 1.12
N ASN A 263 22.05 -1.83 2.12
CA ASN A 263 21.52 -3.03 2.73
C ASN A 263 21.29 -2.75 4.22
N ALA A 264 20.14 -3.16 4.74
CA ALA A 264 19.81 -3.00 6.15
C ALA A 264 19.22 -4.30 6.70
N ILE A 265 19.64 -4.68 7.91
CA ILE A 265 19.01 -5.73 8.70
C ILE A 265 18.15 -5.04 9.74
N LEU A 266 16.88 -5.38 9.77
CA LEU A 266 15.91 -4.98 10.77
C LEU A 266 15.79 -6.11 11.79
N ILE A 267 15.99 -5.80 13.07
CA ILE A 267 15.88 -6.76 14.17
C ILE A 267 14.72 -6.31 15.05
N PHE A 268 13.61 -7.03 14.99
CA PHE A 268 12.45 -6.80 15.85
C PHE A 268 12.64 -7.62 17.12
N LYS A 269 12.98 -6.94 18.21
CA LYS A 269 13.21 -7.59 19.49
C LYS A 269 11.90 -7.99 20.17
N THR A 270 11.96 -8.98 21.03
CA THR A 270 10.79 -9.48 21.80
C THR A 270 10.19 -8.42 22.73
N ASP A 271 10.94 -7.40 23.12
CA ASP A 271 10.46 -6.23 23.89
C ASP A 271 9.72 -5.19 23.03
N GLY A 272 9.60 -5.41 21.73
CA GLY A 272 8.94 -4.52 20.77
C GLY A 272 9.84 -3.41 20.22
N THR A 273 11.14 -3.38 20.57
CA THR A 273 12.10 -2.43 20.00
C THR A 273 12.63 -2.92 18.66
N LEU A 274 12.96 -1.98 17.76
CA LEU A 274 13.58 -2.25 16.47
C LEU A 274 15.03 -1.76 16.49
N GLU A 275 15.96 -2.67 16.22
CA GLU A 275 17.36 -2.34 15.94
C GLU A 275 17.63 -2.41 14.44
N ILE A 276 18.39 -1.45 13.88
CA ILE A 276 18.73 -1.43 12.45
C ILE A 276 20.24 -1.49 12.29
N LYS A 277 20.73 -2.54 11.60
CA LYS A 277 22.13 -2.66 11.19
C LYS A 277 22.24 -2.41 9.69
N THR A 278 23.15 -1.51 9.28
CA THR A 278 23.32 -1.12 7.87
C THR A 278 24.66 -1.57 7.31
N PHE A 279 24.66 -2.06 6.07
CA PHE A 279 25.82 -2.64 5.40
C PHE A 279 26.06 -1.98 4.05
N LYS A 280 27.32 -1.85 3.66
CA LYS A 280 27.72 -1.32 2.35
C LYS A 280 27.46 -2.38 1.28
N ASP A 281 27.82 -3.60 1.54
CA ASP A 281 27.81 -4.71 0.60
C ASP A 281 26.80 -5.80 1.00
N ALA A 282 26.20 -6.45 0.00
CA ALA A 282 25.19 -7.47 0.24
C ALA A 282 25.75 -8.78 0.84
N PRO A 283 26.97 -9.25 0.51
CA PRO A 283 27.59 -10.42 1.16
C PRO A 283 27.76 -10.22 2.66
N ASP A 284 28.22 -9.04 3.10
CA ASP A 284 28.42 -8.73 4.52
C ASP A 284 27.09 -8.71 5.27
N ALA A 285 26.04 -8.17 4.65
CA ALA A 285 24.69 -8.18 5.22
C ALA A 285 24.15 -9.61 5.37
N LEU A 286 24.36 -10.48 4.37
CA LEU A 286 23.93 -11.88 4.42
C LEU A 286 24.70 -12.66 5.50
N THR A 287 26.02 -12.48 5.59
CA THR A 287 26.84 -13.13 6.62
C THR A 287 26.36 -12.72 8.01
N SER A 288 26.14 -11.41 8.21
CA SER A 288 25.62 -10.90 9.48
C SER A 288 24.21 -11.40 9.80
N LEU A 289 23.33 -11.56 8.78
CA LEU A 289 21.99 -12.14 8.95
C LEU A 289 22.10 -13.56 9.54
N PHE A 290 22.90 -14.44 8.93
CA PHE A 290 23.06 -15.82 9.39
C PHE A 290 23.68 -15.93 10.79
N ILE A 291 24.55 -15.00 11.18
CA ILE A 291 25.12 -14.92 12.52
C ILE A 291 24.01 -14.52 13.51
N LEU A 292 23.27 -13.46 13.22
CA LEU A 292 22.22 -12.94 14.09
C LEU A 292 21.08 -13.97 14.29
N GLU A 293 20.68 -14.68 13.25
CA GLU A 293 19.66 -15.74 13.37
C GLU A 293 20.07 -16.87 14.33
N LYS A 294 21.38 -17.08 14.53
CA LYS A 294 21.92 -18.07 15.49
C LYS A 294 22.06 -17.47 16.90
N GLU A 295 22.47 -16.19 16.99
CA GLU A 295 22.75 -15.54 18.27
C GLU A 295 21.47 -15.10 18.99
N ILE A 296 20.45 -14.66 18.25
CA ILE A 296 19.19 -14.15 18.77
C ILE A 296 17.98 -14.84 18.14
N PRO A 297 17.82 -16.16 18.36
CA PRO A 297 16.80 -16.97 17.66
C PRO A 297 15.35 -16.62 18.02
N HIS A 298 15.15 -15.80 19.04
CA HIS A 298 13.83 -15.35 19.51
C HIS A 298 13.39 -14.03 18.92
N ASP A 299 14.30 -13.28 18.27
CA ASP A 299 14.01 -12.01 17.64
C ASP A 299 13.68 -12.24 16.14
N ASP A 300 12.81 -11.40 15.59
CA ASP A 300 12.50 -11.44 14.17
C ASP A 300 13.52 -10.59 13.39
N ILE A 301 14.24 -11.22 12.46
CA ILE A 301 15.33 -10.57 11.71
C ILE A 301 14.99 -10.52 10.23
N VAL A 302 15.04 -9.32 9.64
CA VAL A 302 14.67 -9.09 8.24
C VAL A 302 15.76 -8.35 7.49
N LEU A 303 16.27 -8.96 6.40
CA LEU A 303 17.20 -8.28 5.49
C LEU A 303 16.43 -7.50 4.42
N VAL A 304 16.62 -6.17 4.40
CA VAL A 304 16.04 -5.27 3.40
C VAL A 304 17.11 -4.80 2.45
N ARG A 305 16.85 -4.97 1.16
CA ARG A 305 17.71 -4.49 0.07
C ARG A 305 17.00 -3.39 -0.71
N ALA A 306 17.76 -2.34 -1.08
CA ALA A 306 17.27 -1.35 -2.02
C ALA A 306 18.37 -1.02 -3.05
N ASP A 307 17.93 -0.65 -4.24
CA ASP A 307 18.83 -0.37 -5.37
C ASP A 307 19.64 0.90 -5.17
N THR A 308 19.10 1.85 -4.39
CA THR A 308 19.80 3.09 -4.01
C THR A 308 19.58 3.45 -2.54
N SER A 309 20.57 4.14 -1.94
CA SER A 309 20.48 4.66 -0.55
C SER A 309 19.34 5.68 -0.37
N GLN A 310 18.96 6.39 -1.43
CA GLN A 310 17.86 7.35 -1.41
C GLN A 310 16.51 6.65 -1.41
N GLU A 311 16.35 5.56 -2.16
CA GLU A 311 15.13 4.75 -2.14
C GLU A 311 14.89 4.08 -0.80
N VAL A 312 15.96 3.63 -0.11
CA VAL A 312 15.87 3.16 1.28
C VAL A 312 15.30 4.27 2.17
N ARG A 313 15.90 5.47 2.11
CA ARG A 313 15.49 6.59 2.97
C ARG A 313 14.06 7.04 2.71
N GLU A 314 13.66 7.18 1.45
CA GLU A 314 12.31 7.62 1.09
C GLU A 314 11.26 6.56 1.44
N ALA A 315 11.56 5.28 1.18
CA ALA A 315 10.69 4.17 1.58
C ALA A 315 10.54 4.14 3.11
N TYR A 316 11.64 4.17 3.86
CA TYR A 316 11.59 4.13 5.33
C TYR A 316 10.86 5.34 5.91
N LYS A 317 11.16 6.56 5.45
CA LYS A 317 10.52 7.77 5.97
C LYS A 317 9.00 7.73 5.78
N ASN A 318 8.54 7.29 4.61
CA ASN A 318 7.12 7.16 4.32
C ASN A 318 6.50 6.00 5.10
N TYR A 319 7.16 4.85 5.18
CA TYR A 319 6.69 3.69 5.93
C TYR A 319 6.51 4.00 7.43
N PHE A 320 7.46 4.69 8.06
CA PHE A 320 7.36 5.06 9.47
C PHE A 320 6.19 6.03 9.74
N SER A 321 6.00 7.03 8.87
CA SER A 321 4.90 7.97 9.01
C SER A 321 3.56 7.27 8.83
N ASP A 322 3.43 6.47 7.77
CA ASP A 322 2.18 5.82 7.39
C ASP A 322 1.80 4.71 8.38
N ALA A 323 2.78 3.98 8.95
CA ALA A 323 2.53 3.00 10.00
C ALA A 323 1.99 3.65 11.29
N ARG A 324 2.49 4.84 11.66
CA ARG A 324 1.94 5.61 12.81
C ARG A 324 0.51 6.04 12.55
N ASP A 325 0.23 6.56 11.37
CA ASP A 325 -1.11 6.97 10.99
C ASP A 325 -2.07 5.78 10.99
N PHE A 326 -1.65 4.63 10.47
CA PHE A 326 -2.45 3.41 10.52
C PHE A 326 -2.75 2.97 11.95
N ILE A 327 -1.73 2.91 12.83
CA ILE A 327 -1.91 2.51 14.23
C ILE A 327 -2.92 3.42 14.93
N ARG A 328 -2.73 4.74 14.82
CA ARG A 328 -3.64 5.72 15.40
C ARG A 328 -5.08 5.55 14.88
N LEU A 329 -5.24 5.46 13.56
CA LEU A 329 -6.55 5.32 12.93
C LEU A 329 -7.27 4.02 13.31
N ILE A 330 -6.54 2.91 13.44
CA ILE A 330 -7.14 1.62 13.79
C ILE A 330 -7.52 1.58 15.28
N GLU A 331 -6.70 2.14 16.16
CA GLU A 331 -7.02 2.25 17.60
C GLU A 331 -8.28 3.13 17.80
N GLU A 332 -8.31 4.34 17.21
CA GLU A 332 -9.49 5.21 17.21
C GLU A 332 -10.74 4.54 16.59
N GLY A 333 -10.54 3.76 15.53
CA GLY A 333 -11.62 3.04 14.85
C GLY A 333 -12.22 1.93 15.71
N CYS A 334 -11.39 1.15 16.38
CA CYS A 334 -11.86 0.13 17.34
C CYS A 334 -12.65 0.77 18.49
N GLU A 335 -12.16 1.87 19.06
CA GLU A 335 -12.85 2.57 20.14
C GLU A 335 -14.21 3.09 19.70
N LYS A 336 -14.29 3.74 18.53
CA LYS A 336 -15.57 4.26 17.99
C LYS A 336 -16.60 3.18 17.76
N LEU A 337 -16.21 2.07 17.15
CA LEU A 337 -17.17 1.00 16.83
C LEU A 337 -17.63 0.25 18.07
N TYR A 338 -16.74 0.04 19.03
CA TYR A 338 -17.07 -0.60 20.31
C TYR A 338 -17.97 0.29 21.17
N ALA A 339 -17.66 1.60 21.30
CA ALA A 339 -18.47 2.55 22.05
C ALA A 339 -19.87 2.71 21.46
N ASN A 340 -20.00 2.74 20.13
CA ASN A 340 -21.29 2.82 19.45
C ASN A 340 -22.17 1.59 19.75
N THR A 341 -21.58 0.40 19.84
CA THR A 341 -22.31 -0.82 20.17
C THR A 341 -22.80 -0.82 21.61
N LEU A 342 -21.96 -0.41 22.57
CA LEU A 342 -22.40 -0.27 23.97
C LEU A 342 -23.54 0.73 24.14
N LEU A 343 -23.53 1.81 23.37
CA LEU A 343 -24.62 2.79 23.35
C LEU A 343 -25.90 2.20 22.80
N LEU A 344 -25.84 1.43 21.72
CA LEU A 344 -27.00 0.74 21.11
C LEU A 344 -27.56 -0.32 22.06
N ASP A 345 -26.71 -1.16 22.65
CA ASP A 345 -27.10 -2.18 23.62
C ASP A 345 -27.75 -1.58 24.87
N THR A 346 -27.30 -0.39 25.30
CA THR A 346 -27.93 0.34 26.41
C THR A 346 -29.27 0.95 26.02
N LEU A 347 -29.39 1.50 24.82
CA LEU A 347 -30.67 2.06 24.32
C LEU A 347 -31.71 0.97 24.10
N ASP A 348 -31.36 -0.20 23.60
CA ASP A 348 -32.25 -1.34 23.41
C ASP A 348 -32.70 -1.89 24.78
N LYS A 349 -31.87 -1.97 25.79
CA LYS A 349 -32.23 -2.30 27.16
C LYS A 349 -33.19 -1.27 27.79
N TYR A 350 -32.92 0.03 27.52
CA TYR A 350 -33.84 1.09 27.99
C TYR A 350 -35.23 1.07 27.33
N ASN A 351 -35.30 0.62 26.09
CA ASN A 351 -36.59 0.49 25.40
C ASN A 351 -37.35 -0.77 25.78
N THR A 352 -36.69 -1.79 26.33
CA THR A 352 -37.30 -3.03 26.83
C THR A 352 -37.73 -2.96 28.30
N ASP A 353 -37.01 -2.15 29.13
CA ASP A 353 -37.32 -1.95 30.55
C ASP A 353 -37.90 -0.54 30.79
N LYS A 354 -39.23 -0.41 30.73
CA LYS A 354 -39.93 0.84 31.10
C LYS A 354 -39.94 1.17 32.60
N ASP A 355 -39.28 0.39 33.43
CA ASP A 355 -39.22 0.60 34.88
C ASP A 355 -37.83 0.37 35.44
N THR A 356 -36.91 1.32 35.33
CA THR A 356 -35.88 1.55 36.34
C THR A 356 -34.99 2.75 35.98
N THR A 357 -35.11 3.83 36.74
CA THR A 357 -34.16 4.95 36.78
C THR A 357 -32.84 4.48 37.38
N VAL A 358 -31.78 4.38 36.54
CA VAL A 358 -30.43 4.15 37.03
C VAL A 358 -29.47 5.21 36.45
N ASN A 359 -28.80 5.89 37.40
CA ASN A 359 -27.81 6.94 37.20
C ASN A 359 -26.68 6.56 36.24
N ALA A 360 -26.60 7.22 35.09
CA ALA A 360 -25.60 7.03 34.03
C ALA A 360 -24.25 7.76 34.34
N LYS A 361 -23.69 7.56 35.55
CA LYS A 361 -22.38 8.11 35.90
C LYS A 361 -21.49 7.07 36.58
N LYS A 362 -21.15 5.97 35.92
CA LYS A 362 -19.97 5.12 36.21
C LYS A 362 -20.05 3.85 35.35
N LEU A 363 -19.72 3.94 34.09
CA LEU A 363 -19.32 2.76 33.33
C LEU A 363 -17.79 2.79 33.21
N TYR A 364 -17.15 1.97 34.03
CA TYR A 364 -15.75 1.64 33.97
C TYR A 364 -15.46 0.94 32.61
N PHE A 365 -14.60 1.52 31.83
CA PHE A 365 -13.91 0.81 30.75
C PHE A 365 -12.99 -0.25 31.38
N PRO A 366 -13.13 -1.54 31.05
CA PRO A 366 -12.07 -2.48 31.35
C PRO A 366 -10.89 -2.08 30.46
N THR A 367 -9.77 -1.78 31.07
CA THR A 367 -8.48 -1.41 30.51
C THR A 367 -7.96 -2.51 29.59
N VAL A 368 -8.43 -2.56 28.33
CA VAL A 368 -7.87 -3.40 27.26
C VAL A 368 -6.60 -2.76 26.66
N PHE A 369 -6.36 -1.48 26.96
CA PHE A 369 -5.20 -0.71 26.48
C PHE A 369 -4.32 -0.14 27.59
N ASN A 370 -4.12 -0.86 28.70
CA ASN A 370 -3.12 -0.45 29.70
C ASN A 370 -1.71 -0.85 29.26
N LEU A 371 -1.16 -0.13 28.30
CA LEU A 371 0.28 0.01 28.06
C LEU A 371 0.72 1.44 28.39
N ARG A 372 0.28 2.00 29.54
CA ARG A 372 0.92 3.18 30.14
C ARG A 372 1.58 2.76 31.42
N SER A 373 2.85 3.09 31.48
CA SER A 373 3.76 3.07 32.63
C SER A 373 4.48 1.74 32.91
N VAL A 374 5.62 1.53 32.26
CA VAL A 374 6.81 1.21 33.03
C VAL A 374 7.61 2.51 33.08
N SER A 375 7.39 3.25 34.16
CA SER A 375 8.19 4.37 34.60
C SER A 375 9.55 3.85 35.01
N CYS A 376 10.59 4.47 34.48
CA CYS A 376 11.96 4.40 34.99
C CYS A 376 11.99 4.63 36.52
N LYS A 377 12.64 3.74 37.18
CA LYS A 377 13.52 4.02 38.33
C LYS A 377 14.85 3.35 38.09
#